data_39ce4742545433355bd15022c084b5ac
#
_entry.id   39ce4742545433355bd15022c084b5ac
#
_cell.length_a   1.000
_cell.length_b   1.000
_cell.length_c   1.000
_cell.angle_alpha   90.00
_cell.angle_beta   90.00
_cell.angle_gamma   90.00
#
_symmetry.space_group_name_H-M   'P 1'
#
loop_
_entity.id
_entity.type
_entity.pdbx_description
1 polymer ?
#
loop_
_entity_poly.entity_id
_entity_poly.type
_entity_poly.pdbx_seq_one_letter_code
_entity_poly.pdbx_strand_id
1 'polypeptide(L)'
;TDLSKSFVETAMRGETYTMPITLPQGLTATLGIDYNNDGTISSEETSQGLVANIPSTALTSKVKAQLTLSDGTELKFSIVLRDNIIEARTISVKTADVQQGSVTIEGTEGQSVTNTSEVTVKAVPTAGYDFANWTNAEGSVVSTDNPYTYYGAKAETFTANFLVNKWGSPTEDLKDMGDIKKYAQYVSKMTTSQNGGEEESIYSVDACPSSLFHTTQIVTAAKGSELTIHWTGAGGLNYCNLSAYADWNADGTFNDADELVATYGTKSSDNNGALNDYTLKVLLPYDATEGLTHIRLRFDGAWQSGYNGNGAMPAKAAAMRMVYDIPVNVTAYANKACTVTVKTSDVKRGTVDANGQADTYTYKVGEDVILRCY
;
A
#
# COMPACT_ATOMS: atom_id res chain seq x y z
N THR A 1 4.45 -28.57 -3.05
CA THR A 1 4.75 -27.16 -2.76
C THR A 1 3.60 -26.64 -1.92
N ASP A 2 3.92 -26.02 -0.80
CA ASP A 2 2.89 -25.42 0.07
C ASP A 2 2.42 -24.12 -0.60
N LEU A 3 1.24 -24.16 -1.18
CA LEU A 3 0.62 -23.04 -1.91
C LEU A 3 0.08 -21.94 -0.98
N SER A 4 0.22 -22.09 0.34
CA SER A 4 -0.20 -21.10 1.32
C SER A 4 0.84 -20.01 1.59
N LYS A 5 2.07 -20.14 1.05
CA LYS A 5 3.14 -19.18 1.24
C LYS A 5 3.27 -18.26 0.04
N SER A 6 3.24 -16.97 0.30
CA SER A 6 3.65 -15.94 -0.68
C SER A 6 5.09 -16.22 -1.12
N PHE A 7 5.32 -16.25 -2.42
CA PHE A 7 6.64 -16.47 -2.99
C PHE A 7 6.92 -15.44 -4.10
N VAL A 8 8.20 -15.19 -4.33
CA VAL A 8 8.66 -14.27 -5.37
C VAL A 8 9.47 -15.07 -6.39
N GLU A 9 9.04 -15.00 -7.63
CA GLU A 9 9.71 -15.59 -8.79
C GLU A 9 10.51 -14.54 -9.56
N THR A 10 11.32 -14.97 -10.49
CA THR A 10 12.06 -14.08 -11.39
C THR A 10 11.86 -14.50 -12.83
N ALA A 11 11.57 -13.54 -13.71
CA ALA A 11 11.46 -13.78 -15.15
C ALA A 11 12.25 -12.72 -15.94
N MET A 12 12.78 -13.13 -17.10
CA MET A 12 13.55 -12.26 -17.98
C MET A 12 12.67 -11.67 -19.06
N ARG A 13 12.79 -10.37 -19.32
CA ARG A 13 12.09 -9.72 -20.43
C ARG A 13 12.54 -10.27 -21.77
N GLY A 14 11.59 -10.49 -22.67
CA GLY A 14 11.83 -11.07 -23.98
C GLY A 14 12.03 -12.59 -23.98
N GLU A 15 11.92 -13.25 -22.82
CA GLU A 15 12.07 -14.69 -22.68
C GLU A 15 10.78 -15.38 -22.23
N THR A 16 10.79 -16.70 -22.27
CA THR A 16 9.69 -17.53 -21.79
C THR A 16 9.90 -17.85 -20.31
N TYR A 17 8.92 -17.55 -19.50
CA TYR A 17 8.85 -17.96 -18.09
C TYR A 17 8.01 -19.21 -17.96
N THR A 18 8.47 -20.17 -17.18
CA THR A 18 7.72 -21.38 -16.81
C THR A 18 7.59 -21.45 -15.30
N MET A 19 6.37 -21.42 -14.81
CA MET A 19 6.09 -21.53 -13.38
C MET A 19 6.54 -22.91 -12.85
N PRO A 20 7.39 -22.96 -11.79
CA PRO A 20 8.04 -24.21 -11.35
C PRO A 20 7.13 -25.06 -10.43
N ILE A 21 5.92 -25.35 -10.87
CA ILE A 21 4.98 -26.23 -10.17
C ILE A 21 4.45 -27.32 -11.09
N THR A 22 3.90 -28.36 -10.50
CA THR A 22 3.17 -29.43 -11.20
C THR A 22 1.70 -29.30 -10.88
N LEU A 23 0.85 -29.25 -11.92
CA LEU A 23 -0.61 -29.21 -11.72
C LEU A 23 -1.12 -30.56 -11.20
N PRO A 24 -2.12 -30.53 -10.31
CA PRO A 24 -2.85 -31.75 -9.96
C PRO A 24 -3.48 -32.40 -11.20
N GLN A 25 -3.62 -33.72 -11.15
CA GLN A 25 -4.17 -34.48 -12.27
C GLN A 25 -5.60 -34.01 -12.63
N GLY A 26 -5.82 -33.69 -13.90
CA GLY A 26 -7.13 -33.28 -14.42
C GLY A 26 -7.43 -31.79 -14.30
N LEU A 27 -6.55 -30.99 -13.69
CA LEU A 27 -6.69 -29.53 -13.65
C LEU A 27 -5.91 -28.86 -14.77
N THR A 28 -6.47 -27.78 -15.30
CA THR A 28 -5.81 -26.82 -16.18
C THR A 28 -5.59 -25.51 -15.42
N ALA A 29 -4.73 -24.64 -15.93
CA ALA A 29 -4.39 -23.38 -15.31
C ALA A 29 -4.41 -22.22 -16.31
N THR A 30 -4.60 -21.03 -15.81
CA THR A 30 -4.35 -19.76 -16.50
C THR A 30 -3.37 -18.95 -15.64
N LEU A 31 -2.26 -18.54 -16.24
CA LEU A 31 -1.23 -17.72 -15.60
C LEU A 31 -1.40 -16.28 -16.08
N GLY A 32 -1.65 -15.35 -15.17
CA GLY A 32 -1.70 -13.91 -15.42
C GLY A 32 -0.49 -13.22 -14.79
N ILE A 33 0.10 -12.26 -15.51
CA ILE A 33 1.25 -11.45 -15.04
C ILE A 33 1.00 -10.00 -15.45
N ASP A 34 0.94 -9.10 -14.50
CA ASP A 34 0.77 -7.65 -14.69
C ASP A 34 2.06 -7.03 -15.27
N TYR A 35 2.26 -7.16 -16.59
CA TYR A 35 3.49 -6.75 -17.26
C TYR A 35 3.73 -5.24 -17.30
N ASN A 36 2.67 -4.46 -17.22
CA ASN A 36 2.71 -3.00 -17.27
C ASN A 36 2.66 -2.36 -15.87
N ASN A 37 2.48 -3.22 -14.83
CA ASN A 37 2.39 -2.85 -13.42
C ASN A 37 1.31 -1.78 -13.14
N ASP A 38 0.16 -1.87 -13.83
CA ASP A 38 -0.99 -0.99 -13.62
C ASP A 38 -1.92 -1.46 -12.48
N GLY A 39 -1.57 -2.60 -11.85
CA GLY A 39 -2.29 -3.19 -10.73
C GLY A 39 -3.41 -4.14 -11.15
N THR A 40 -3.65 -4.32 -12.46
CA THR A 40 -4.68 -5.22 -13.01
C THR A 40 -4.05 -6.22 -13.97
N ILE A 41 -4.60 -7.42 -14.05
CA ILE A 41 -4.17 -8.43 -15.03
C ILE A 41 -5.23 -8.47 -16.14
N SER A 42 -4.90 -7.93 -17.30
CA SER A 42 -5.74 -7.90 -18.47
C SER A 42 -5.74 -9.23 -19.23
N SER A 43 -6.63 -9.39 -20.21
CA SER A 43 -6.66 -10.60 -21.06
C SER A 43 -5.37 -10.78 -21.89
N GLU A 44 -4.68 -9.69 -22.23
CA GLU A 44 -3.41 -9.73 -22.97
C GLU A 44 -2.24 -10.17 -22.10
N GLU A 45 -2.39 -10.08 -20.78
CA GLU A 45 -1.43 -10.46 -19.75
C GLU A 45 -1.65 -11.87 -19.21
N THR A 46 -2.53 -12.63 -19.83
CA THR A 46 -2.84 -14.01 -19.43
C THR A 46 -2.34 -15.03 -20.46
N SER A 47 -1.91 -16.18 -19.96
CA SER A 47 -1.47 -17.33 -20.77
C SER A 47 -2.14 -18.60 -20.26
N GLN A 48 -2.48 -19.52 -21.17
CA GLN A 48 -2.99 -20.83 -20.79
C GLN A 48 -1.86 -21.75 -20.32
N GLY A 49 -2.07 -22.45 -19.21
CA GLY A 49 -1.09 -23.34 -18.61
C GLY A 49 -0.15 -22.63 -17.65
N LEU A 50 1.09 -23.13 -17.53
CA LEU A 50 2.13 -22.65 -16.62
C LEU A 50 3.22 -21.86 -17.31
N VAL A 51 3.06 -21.55 -18.59
CA VAL A 51 4.08 -20.90 -19.43
C VAL A 51 3.56 -19.55 -19.91
N ALA A 52 4.37 -18.51 -19.74
CA ALA A 52 4.10 -17.17 -20.23
C ALA A 52 5.30 -16.63 -21.02
N ASN A 53 5.05 -15.97 -22.16
CA ASN A 53 6.10 -15.23 -22.87
C ASN A 53 6.15 -13.81 -22.31
N ILE A 54 7.25 -13.44 -21.69
CA ILE A 54 7.43 -12.11 -21.13
C ILE A 54 7.73 -11.11 -22.23
N PRO A 55 6.90 -10.09 -22.48
CA PRO A 55 7.18 -9.10 -23.51
C PRO A 55 8.52 -8.38 -23.29
N SER A 56 9.27 -8.09 -24.36
CA SER A 56 10.47 -7.24 -24.26
C SER A 56 10.16 -5.81 -23.85
N THR A 57 8.89 -5.40 -23.94
CA THR A 57 8.35 -4.10 -23.51
C THR A 57 7.85 -4.09 -22.07
N ALA A 58 7.82 -5.25 -21.39
CA ALA A 58 7.43 -5.33 -19.99
C ALA A 58 8.30 -4.40 -19.12
N LEU A 59 7.74 -3.89 -18.03
CA LEU A 59 8.51 -3.08 -17.08
C LEU A 59 9.49 -3.94 -16.30
N THR A 60 10.66 -3.40 -16.00
CA THR A 60 11.63 -4.02 -15.08
C THR A 60 11.25 -3.67 -13.66
N SER A 61 10.41 -4.48 -13.03
CA SER A 61 9.85 -4.21 -11.71
C SER A 61 9.42 -5.52 -11.03
N LYS A 62 9.13 -5.45 -9.74
CA LYS A 62 8.37 -6.48 -9.03
C LYS A 62 6.89 -6.26 -9.37
N VAL A 63 6.28 -7.21 -10.06
CA VAL A 63 4.90 -7.15 -10.54
C VAL A 63 4.04 -8.24 -9.92
N LYS A 64 2.72 -8.03 -9.89
CA LYS A 64 1.76 -9.01 -9.42
C LYS A 64 1.56 -10.12 -10.45
N ALA A 65 1.35 -11.34 -9.96
CA ALA A 65 0.99 -12.48 -10.79
C ALA A 65 -0.07 -13.33 -10.11
N GLN A 66 -0.85 -14.02 -10.91
CA GLN A 66 -1.92 -14.91 -10.44
C GLN A 66 -1.98 -16.16 -11.29
N LEU A 67 -2.02 -17.31 -10.63
CA LEU A 67 -2.37 -18.57 -11.26
C LEU A 67 -3.80 -18.93 -10.87
N THR A 68 -4.66 -19.15 -11.84
CA THR A 68 -6.05 -19.61 -11.62
C THR A 68 -6.22 -21.02 -12.18
N LEU A 69 -6.64 -21.95 -11.35
CA LEU A 69 -6.91 -23.32 -11.75
C LEU A 69 -8.36 -23.47 -12.24
N SER A 70 -8.62 -24.51 -13.03
CA SER A 70 -9.95 -24.80 -13.58
C SER A 70 -11.00 -25.15 -12.53
N ASP A 71 -10.63 -25.47 -11.29
CA ASP A 71 -11.53 -25.65 -10.14
C ASP A 71 -11.85 -24.35 -9.39
N GLY A 72 -11.30 -23.21 -9.86
CA GLY A 72 -11.47 -21.90 -9.23
C GLY A 72 -10.44 -21.59 -8.16
N THR A 73 -9.48 -22.47 -7.88
CA THR A 73 -8.38 -22.17 -6.95
C THR A 73 -7.47 -21.08 -7.54
N GLU A 74 -7.17 -20.06 -6.75
CA GLU A 74 -6.28 -18.96 -7.11
C GLU A 74 -5.03 -18.97 -6.23
N LEU A 75 -3.88 -18.77 -6.87
CA LEU A 75 -2.60 -18.55 -6.23
C LEU A 75 -2.07 -17.18 -6.67
N LYS A 76 -1.93 -16.25 -5.74
CA LYS A 76 -1.37 -14.91 -5.98
C LYS A 76 0.08 -14.89 -5.51
N PHE A 77 0.94 -14.29 -6.32
CA PHE A 77 2.37 -14.19 -6.05
C PHE A 77 2.98 -13.01 -6.78
N SER A 78 4.28 -12.77 -6.60
CA SER A 78 4.99 -11.71 -7.31
C SER A 78 6.05 -12.28 -8.23
N ILE A 79 6.29 -11.60 -9.34
CA ILE A 79 7.40 -11.89 -10.26
C ILE A 79 8.26 -10.64 -10.39
N VAL A 80 9.57 -10.79 -10.24
CA VAL A 80 10.55 -9.76 -10.60
C VAL A 80 10.85 -9.88 -12.08
N LEU A 81 10.35 -8.94 -12.88
CA LEU A 81 10.68 -8.81 -14.29
C LEU A 81 11.98 -8.03 -14.43
N ARG A 82 12.99 -8.62 -15.01
CA ARG A 82 14.34 -8.07 -15.10
C ARG A 82 14.98 -8.25 -16.47
N ASP A 83 15.96 -7.41 -16.78
CA ASP A 83 16.85 -7.60 -17.92
C ASP A 83 17.97 -8.59 -17.57
N ASN A 84 18.52 -9.23 -18.61
CA ASN A 84 19.81 -9.90 -18.51
C ASN A 84 20.91 -8.82 -18.58
N ILE A 85 21.52 -8.51 -17.44
CA ILE A 85 22.55 -7.47 -17.32
C ILE A 85 23.91 -8.12 -17.58
N ILE A 86 24.37 -8.08 -18.84
CA ILE A 86 25.64 -8.69 -19.27
C ILE A 86 26.82 -7.70 -19.26
N GLU A 87 26.53 -6.39 -19.28
CA GLU A 87 27.53 -5.32 -19.26
C GLU A 87 27.29 -4.39 -18.06
N ALA A 88 28.38 -3.86 -17.51
CA ALA A 88 28.28 -2.89 -16.45
C ALA A 88 27.64 -1.59 -16.96
N ARG A 89 26.64 -1.08 -16.24
CA ARG A 89 26.01 0.21 -16.51
C ARG A 89 26.07 1.09 -15.29
N THR A 90 26.05 2.39 -15.51
CA THR A 90 26.07 3.39 -14.43
C THR A 90 24.65 3.78 -14.04
N ILE A 91 24.34 3.65 -12.76
CA ILE A 91 23.10 4.13 -12.15
C ILE A 91 23.46 5.30 -11.23
N SER A 92 22.78 6.41 -11.40
CA SER A 92 22.97 7.62 -10.61
C SER A 92 21.66 8.02 -9.92
N VAL A 93 21.76 8.70 -8.78
CA VAL A 93 20.62 9.24 -8.05
C VAL A 93 20.85 10.70 -7.70
N LYS A 94 19.77 11.47 -7.69
CA LYS A 94 19.77 12.87 -7.21
C LYS A 94 18.42 13.23 -6.61
N THR A 95 18.36 14.33 -5.88
CA THR A 95 17.11 14.94 -5.46
C THR A 95 16.69 16.02 -6.45
N ALA A 96 15.38 16.23 -6.60
CA ALA A 96 14.86 17.39 -7.32
C ALA A 96 15.20 18.69 -6.57
N ASP A 97 15.16 18.64 -5.23
CA ASP A 97 15.53 19.76 -4.34
C ASP A 97 16.23 19.20 -3.09
N VAL A 98 17.48 19.61 -2.87
CA VAL A 98 18.31 19.17 -1.72
C VAL A 98 17.78 19.67 -0.36
N GLN A 99 16.90 20.65 -0.33
CA GLN A 99 16.26 21.13 0.89
C GLN A 99 15.12 20.20 1.31
N GLN A 100 14.55 19.43 0.38
CA GLN A 100 13.40 18.57 0.61
C GLN A 100 13.78 17.15 1.01
N GLY A 101 15.01 16.73 0.74
CA GLY A 101 15.47 15.40 1.10
C GLY A 101 16.84 15.05 0.53
N SER A 102 17.30 13.86 0.88
CA SER A 102 18.55 13.27 0.40
C SER A 102 18.31 11.91 -0.26
N VAL A 103 19.31 11.42 -1.00
CA VAL A 103 19.26 10.14 -1.68
C VAL A 103 20.54 9.36 -1.46
N THR A 104 20.42 8.04 -1.46
CA THR A 104 21.54 7.09 -1.36
C THR A 104 21.33 5.94 -2.31
N ILE A 105 22.43 5.28 -2.69
CA ILE A 105 22.41 3.96 -3.33
C ILE A 105 22.89 2.96 -2.28
N GLU A 106 22.13 1.88 -2.09
CA GLU A 106 22.46 0.86 -1.09
C GLU A 106 23.82 0.24 -1.39
N GLY A 107 24.64 0.07 -0.34
CA GLY A 107 25.98 -0.50 -0.46
C GLY A 107 27.03 0.42 -1.09
N THR A 108 26.75 1.73 -1.27
CA THR A 108 27.73 2.70 -1.76
C THR A 108 27.67 4.02 -0.97
N GLU A 109 28.81 4.71 -0.84
CA GLU A 109 28.89 6.04 -0.21
C GLU A 109 28.54 7.18 -1.18
N GLY A 110 28.43 6.89 -2.49
CA GLY A 110 28.18 7.88 -3.53
C GLY A 110 26.74 7.90 -4.05
N GLN A 111 26.48 8.88 -4.90
CA GLN A 111 25.22 9.00 -5.65
C GLN A 111 25.30 8.36 -7.05
N SER A 112 26.29 7.54 -7.29
CA SER A 112 26.48 6.82 -8.57
C SER A 112 27.22 5.51 -8.34
N VAL A 113 26.79 4.46 -9.02
CA VAL A 113 27.44 3.14 -9.02
C VAL A 113 27.45 2.56 -10.43
N THR A 114 28.56 1.87 -10.77
CA THR A 114 28.68 1.11 -12.03
C THR A 114 28.85 -0.36 -11.71
N ASN A 115 27.87 -1.18 -12.10
CA ASN A 115 27.88 -2.61 -11.84
C ASN A 115 27.03 -3.41 -12.86
N THR A 116 27.01 -4.72 -12.68
CA THR A 116 26.20 -5.69 -13.46
C THR A 116 25.06 -6.30 -12.65
N SER A 117 24.75 -5.77 -11.45
CA SER A 117 23.70 -6.25 -10.58
C SER A 117 22.54 -5.23 -10.50
N GLU A 118 21.41 -5.64 -9.98
CA GLU A 118 20.35 -4.72 -9.54
C GLU A 118 20.89 -3.66 -8.59
N VAL A 119 20.26 -2.50 -8.61
CA VAL A 119 20.63 -1.34 -7.79
C VAL A 119 19.44 -0.86 -7.01
N THR A 120 19.55 -0.83 -5.69
CA THR A 120 18.53 -0.28 -4.81
C THR A 120 18.87 1.16 -4.43
N VAL A 121 17.92 2.05 -4.69
CA VAL A 121 18.01 3.49 -4.39
C VAL A 121 17.03 3.86 -3.29
N LYS A 122 17.44 4.76 -2.39
CA LYS A 122 16.64 5.18 -1.25
C LYS A 122 16.61 6.70 -1.15
N ALA A 123 15.41 7.25 -0.96
CA ALA A 123 15.18 8.65 -0.64
C ALA A 123 14.89 8.82 0.85
N VAL A 124 15.41 9.87 1.44
CA VAL A 124 15.18 10.24 2.84
C VAL A 124 14.64 11.67 2.86
N PRO A 125 13.33 11.87 3.07
CA PRO A 125 12.73 13.18 3.17
C PRO A 125 13.33 13.99 4.35
N THR A 126 13.48 15.30 4.17
CA THR A 126 13.72 16.24 5.26
C THR A 126 12.42 16.46 6.04
N ALA A 127 12.51 16.82 7.33
CA ALA A 127 11.34 17.14 8.14
C ALA A 127 10.42 18.14 7.44
N GLY A 128 9.12 17.84 7.38
CA GLY A 128 8.11 18.63 6.67
C GLY A 128 7.93 18.27 5.19
N TYR A 129 8.53 17.18 4.74
CA TYR A 129 8.37 16.66 3.40
C TYR A 129 8.14 15.14 3.43
N ASP A 130 7.45 14.62 2.42
CA ASP A 130 7.29 13.20 2.13
C ASP A 130 7.91 12.86 0.78
N PHE A 131 8.35 11.63 0.64
CA PHE A 131 8.76 11.11 -0.66
C PHE A 131 7.53 10.94 -1.55
N ALA A 132 7.59 11.45 -2.78
CA ALA A 132 6.50 11.31 -3.75
C ALA A 132 6.75 10.17 -4.73
N ASN A 133 7.84 10.22 -5.45
CA ASN A 133 8.19 9.24 -6.48
C ASN A 133 9.64 9.37 -6.94
N TRP A 134 10.07 8.38 -7.71
CA TRP A 134 11.26 8.43 -8.55
C TRP A 134 10.88 8.73 -9.99
N THR A 135 11.60 9.65 -10.61
CA THR A 135 11.53 9.89 -12.06
C THR A 135 12.85 9.52 -12.73
N ASN A 136 12.77 9.10 -14.01
CA ASN A 136 13.94 8.86 -14.85
C ASN A 136 14.50 10.17 -15.44
N ALA A 137 15.53 10.06 -16.29
CA ALA A 137 16.17 11.22 -16.93
C ALA A 137 15.20 12.04 -17.81
N GLU A 138 14.18 11.40 -18.38
CA GLU A 138 13.13 12.02 -19.19
C GLU A 138 12.02 12.69 -18.36
N GLY A 139 12.06 12.56 -17.01
CA GLY A 139 11.06 13.08 -16.11
C GLY A 139 9.82 12.20 -15.94
N SER A 140 9.81 11.00 -16.52
CA SER A 140 8.72 10.04 -16.35
C SER A 140 8.80 9.36 -15.00
N VAL A 141 7.66 9.19 -14.31
CA VAL A 141 7.60 8.44 -13.05
C VAL A 141 7.89 6.96 -13.33
N VAL A 142 8.86 6.42 -12.61
CA VAL A 142 9.29 5.01 -12.73
C VAL A 142 8.92 4.17 -11.51
N SER A 143 8.78 4.79 -10.34
CA SER A 143 8.35 4.10 -9.13
C SER A 143 7.85 5.08 -8.07
N THR A 144 6.90 4.62 -7.24
CA THR A 144 6.51 5.24 -5.97
C THR A 144 7.11 4.49 -4.77
N ASP A 145 7.80 3.38 -5.00
CA ASP A 145 8.45 2.62 -3.92
C ASP A 145 9.66 3.36 -3.36
N ASN A 146 9.85 3.26 -2.05
CA ASN A 146 11.04 3.78 -1.40
C ASN A 146 11.43 2.86 -0.21
N PRO A 147 12.50 2.07 -0.32
CA PRO A 147 13.48 2.04 -1.42
C PRO A 147 12.92 1.46 -2.73
N TYR A 148 13.55 1.85 -3.86
CA TYR A 148 13.25 1.34 -5.18
C TYR A 148 14.43 0.52 -5.72
N THR A 149 14.16 -0.70 -6.21
CA THR A 149 15.17 -1.56 -6.83
C THR A 149 15.01 -1.57 -8.35
N TYR A 150 16.06 -1.16 -9.04
CA TYR A 150 16.11 -1.14 -10.49
C TYR A 150 16.75 -2.41 -11.05
N TYR A 151 16.01 -3.10 -11.92
CA TYR A 151 16.39 -4.38 -12.54
C TYR A 151 16.75 -4.25 -14.01
N GLY A 152 16.84 -3.04 -14.55
CA GLY A 152 17.10 -2.79 -15.97
C GLY A 152 18.57 -2.84 -16.34
N ALA A 153 18.85 -3.14 -17.61
CA ALA A 153 20.21 -3.22 -18.18
C ALA A 153 20.76 -1.88 -18.68
N LYS A 154 19.94 -0.82 -18.73
CA LYS A 154 20.37 0.50 -19.22
C LYS A 154 20.97 1.33 -18.10
N ALA A 155 21.94 2.18 -18.44
CA ALA A 155 22.36 3.28 -17.58
C ALA A 155 21.18 4.24 -17.33
N GLU A 156 21.01 4.70 -16.10
CA GLU A 156 19.86 5.52 -15.72
C GLU A 156 20.21 6.52 -14.62
N THR A 157 19.48 7.64 -14.59
CA THR A 157 19.54 8.60 -13.51
C THR A 157 18.17 8.77 -12.89
N PHE A 158 18.03 8.37 -11.63
CA PHE A 158 16.79 8.53 -10.89
C PHE A 158 16.80 9.82 -10.08
N THR A 159 15.71 10.58 -10.18
CA THR A 159 15.48 11.78 -9.39
C THR A 159 14.40 11.49 -8.35
N ALA A 160 14.72 11.68 -7.07
CA ALA A 160 13.73 11.65 -6.00
C ALA A 160 12.97 12.96 -5.96
N ASN A 161 11.66 12.88 -6.01
CA ASN A 161 10.74 14.00 -5.84
C ASN A 161 10.09 13.93 -4.47
N PHE A 162 9.84 15.09 -3.87
CA PHE A 162 9.23 15.21 -2.55
C PHE A 162 8.04 16.16 -2.61
N LEU A 163 7.10 15.96 -1.70
CA LEU A 163 5.94 16.82 -1.50
C LEU A 163 5.97 17.40 -0.09
N VAL A 164 5.44 18.60 0.08
CA VAL A 164 5.26 19.19 1.41
C VAL A 164 4.32 18.28 2.20
N ASN A 165 4.78 17.82 3.36
CA ASN A 165 3.93 17.12 4.31
C ASN A 165 3.05 18.13 5.04
N LYS A 166 1.81 18.26 4.60
CA LYS A 166 0.83 19.18 5.18
C LYS A 166 0.15 18.63 6.43
N TRP A 167 0.29 17.34 6.71
CA TRP A 167 -0.36 16.70 7.87
C TRP A 167 0.38 16.92 9.19
N GLY A 168 1.55 17.57 9.14
CA GLY A 168 2.34 17.86 10.33
C GLY A 168 2.90 16.60 10.98
N SER A 169 3.99 16.76 11.68
CA SER A 169 4.54 15.74 12.58
C SER A 169 4.33 16.16 14.03
N PRO A 170 4.21 15.22 14.98
CA PRO A 170 4.29 15.55 16.39
C PRO A 170 5.61 16.27 16.67
N THR A 171 5.55 17.40 17.35
CA THR A 171 6.77 18.07 17.78
C THR A 171 7.49 17.23 18.84
N GLU A 172 8.82 17.28 18.85
CA GLU A 172 9.75 16.42 19.58
C GLU A 172 9.65 16.41 21.12
N ASP A 173 8.73 17.12 21.70
CA ASP A 173 8.48 17.12 23.15
C ASP A 173 7.65 15.91 23.64
N LEU A 174 7.63 14.84 22.90
CA LEU A 174 7.10 13.57 23.34
C LEU A 174 8.10 13.00 24.36
N LYS A 175 7.87 13.30 25.63
CA LYS A 175 8.64 12.75 26.73
C LYS A 175 8.48 11.26 26.72
N ASP A 176 9.48 10.48 26.88
CA ASP A 176 9.47 9.08 27.26
C ASP A 176 9.90 8.06 26.21
N MET A 177 10.81 8.44 25.28
CA MET A 177 11.55 7.42 24.55
C MET A 177 12.15 6.35 25.49
N GLY A 178 12.49 6.75 26.73
CA GLY A 178 12.98 5.81 27.75
C GLY A 178 11.96 4.74 28.12
N ASP A 179 10.70 5.12 28.31
CA ASP A 179 9.62 4.18 28.64
C ASP A 179 9.23 3.34 27.43
N ILE A 180 9.16 3.93 26.24
CA ILE A 180 8.88 3.21 24.99
C ILE A 180 9.93 2.12 24.76
N LYS A 181 11.21 2.44 24.91
CA LYS A 181 12.29 1.47 24.80
C LYS A 181 12.23 0.42 25.89
N LYS A 182 12.03 0.84 27.14
CA LYS A 182 12.00 -0.05 28.32
C LYS A 182 10.86 -1.06 28.25
N TYR A 183 9.69 -0.63 27.77
CA TYR A 183 8.48 -1.46 27.74
C TYR A 183 8.14 -1.96 26.32
N ALA A 184 9.04 -1.77 25.33
CA ALA A 184 8.85 -2.18 23.95
C ALA A 184 7.52 -1.70 23.34
N GLN A 185 7.13 -0.45 23.61
CA GLN A 185 5.84 0.13 23.18
C GLN A 185 5.93 0.70 21.75
N TYR A 186 6.35 -0.10 20.79
CA TYR A 186 6.48 0.30 19.38
C TYR A 186 6.09 -0.84 18.44
N VAL A 187 5.74 -0.50 17.23
CA VAL A 187 5.51 -1.47 16.13
C VAL A 187 6.88 -1.85 15.55
N SER A 188 7.16 -3.14 15.42
CA SER A 188 8.39 -3.65 14.83
C SER A 188 8.25 -3.94 13.33
N LYS A 189 7.05 -4.29 12.88
CA LYS A 189 6.76 -4.57 11.47
C LYS A 189 5.34 -4.13 11.13
N MET A 190 5.15 -3.60 9.93
CA MET A 190 3.82 -3.30 9.38
C MET A 190 3.74 -3.75 7.93
N THR A 191 2.65 -4.39 7.57
CA THR A 191 2.32 -4.82 6.21
C THR A 191 0.97 -4.26 5.79
N THR A 192 0.75 -4.17 4.49
CA THR A 192 -0.56 -3.84 3.92
C THR A 192 -0.95 -4.82 2.84
N SER A 193 -2.26 -5.01 2.66
CA SER A 193 -2.83 -5.71 1.52
C SER A 193 -4.14 -5.07 1.09
N GLN A 194 -4.52 -5.22 -0.18
CA GLN A 194 -5.79 -4.72 -0.72
C GLN A 194 -6.74 -5.86 -1.03
N ASN A 195 -8.01 -5.73 -0.59
CA ASN A 195 -9.08 -6.69 -0.90
C ASN A 195 -8.68 -8.16 -0.65
N GLY A 196 -7.87 -8.41 0.41
CA GLY A 196 -7.37 -9.74 0.74
C GLY A 196 -6.27 -10.26 -0.21
N GLY A 197 -5.60 -9.37 -0.96
CA GLY A 197 -4.45 -9.68 -1.78
C GLY A 197 -3.18 -9.99 -0.99
N GLU A 198 -2.05 -10.00 -1.68
CA GLU A 198 -0.73 -10.24 -1.08
C GLU A 198 -0.36 -9.14 -0.07
N GLU A 199 0.25 -9.52 1.05
CA GLU A 199 0.78 -8.58 2.02
C GLU A 199 2.12 -8.01 1.57
N GLU A 200 2.24 -6.69 1.56
CA GLU A 200 3.48 -5.97 1.28
C GLU A 200 4.00 -5.30 2.56
N SER A 201 5.31 -5.43 2.83
CA SER A 201 5.92 -4.78 3.99
C SER A 201 6.10 -3.29 3.72
N ILE A 202 5.53 -2.45 4.59
CA ILE A 202 5.64 -0.99 4.49
C ILE A 202 6.50 -0.36 5.59
N TYR A 203 6.80 -1.12 6.64
CA TYR A 203 7.65 -0.68 7.75
C TYR A 203 8.28 -1.88 8.45
N SER A 204 9.56 -1.79 8.82
CA SER A 204 10.24 -2.80 9.62
C SER A 204 11.42 -2.20 10.38
N VAL A 205 11.58 -2.58 11.65
CA VAL A 205 12.73 -2.21 12.50
C VAL A 205 13.12 -3.37 13.40
N ASP A 206 14.42 -3.56 13.58
CA ASP A 206 14.98 -4.62 14.44
C ASP A 206 15.14 -4.17 15.89
N ALA A 207 15.09 -2.86 16.16
CA ALA A 207 15.25 -2.27 17.47
C ALA A 207 14.32 -1.07 17.67
N CYS A 208 14.16 -0.64 18.92
CA CYS A 208 13.38 0.55 19.24
C CYS A 208 13.90 1.75 18.46
N PRO A 209 13.02 2.38 17.65
CA PRO A 209 13.41 3.54 16.87
C PRO A 209 13.79 4.73 17.76
N SER A 210 14.56 5.67 17.21
CA SER A 210 15.01 6.88 17.91
C SER A 210 13.99 8.02 17.88
N SER A 211 12.93 7.92 17.05
CA SER A 211 11.85 8.89 16.94
C SER A 211 10.52 8.27 17.34
N LEU A 212 9.57 9.10 17.74
CA LEU A 212 8.19 8.71 18.05
C LEU A 212 7.26 8.85 16.84
N PHE A 213 7.70 9.53 15.82
CA PHE A 213 6.97 9.72 14.58
C PHE A 213 7.68 9.00 13.44
N HIS A 214 6.92 8.24 12.68
CA HIS A 214 7.41 7.47 11.55
C HIS A 214 6.49 7.64 10.36
N THR A 215 7.08 7.80 9.20
CA THR A 215 6.40 7.66 7.91
C THR A 215 6.79 6.32 7.32
N THR A 216 5.80 5.55 6.89
CA THR A 216 6.02 4.24 6.23
C THR A 216 6.32 4.42 4.74
N GLN A 217 6.49 3.32 4.01
CA GLN A 217 6.45 3.36 2.55
C GLN A 217 5.06 3.76 2.08
N ILE A 218 5.00 4.39 0.89
CA ILE A 218 3.74 4.76 0.26
C ILE A 218 2.96 3.51 -0.18
N VAL A 219 1.66 3.54 0.04
CA VAL A 219 0.71 2.49 -0.39
C VAL A 219 -0.14 3.05 -1.51
N THR A 220 -0.36 2.30 -2.58
CA THR A 220 -1.35 2.68 -3.61
C THR A 220 -2.63 1.90 -3.38
N ALA A 221 -3.77 2.59 -3.28
CA ALA A 221 -5.06 1.96 -3.03
C ALA A 221 -6.17 2.64 -3.83
N ALA A 222 -7.08 1.86 -4.42
CA ALA A 222 -8.20 2.38 -5.19
C ALA A 222 -9.39 2.76 -4.28
N LYS A 223 -10.12 3.79 -4.65
CA LYS A 223 -11.40 4.13 -4.01
C LYS A 223 -12.33 2.91 -3.99
N GLY A 224 -13.07 2.72 -2.91
CA GLY A 224 -13.96 1.58 -2.72
C GLY A 224 -13.27 0.25 -2.43
N SER A 225 -11.93 0.21 -2.32
CA SER A 225 -11.21 -1.00 -1.88
C SER A 225 -11.07 -1.05 -0.35
N GLU A 226 -10.95 -2.25 0.19
CA GLU A 226 -10.57 -2.47 1.59
C GLU A 226 -9.05 -2.57 1.66
N LEU A 227 -8.42 -1.63 2.34
CA LEU A 227 -7.01 -1.68 2.71
C LEU A 227 -6.90 -2.35 4.07
N THR A 228 -6.21 -3.47 4.13
CA THR A 228 -5.87 -4.16 5.38
C THR A 228 -4.48 -3.70 5.80
N ILE A 229 -4.35 -3.20 7.03
CA ILE A 229 -3.09 -2.81 7.67
C ILE A 229 -2.86 -3.79 8.81
N HIS A 230 -1.81 -4.59 8.73
CA HIS A 230 -1.44 -5.53 9.76
C HIS A 230 -0.10 -5.13 10.37
N TRP A 231 0.01 -5.13 11.69
CA TRP A 231 1.28 -4.87 12.37
C TRP A 231 1.57 -5.84 13.48
N THR A 232 2.86 -6.02 13.70
CA THR A 232 3.42 -6.73 14.85
C THR A 232 4.15 -5.72 15.74
N GLY A 233 3.75 -5.63 17.00
CA GLY A 233 4.44 -4.86 18.02
C GLY A 233 5.67 -5.58 18.53
N ALA A 234 6.56 -4.86 19.21
CA ALA A 234 7.73 -5.44 19.86
C ALA A 234 7.40 -6.17 21.19
N GLY A 235 6.12 -6.32 21.53
CA GLY A 235 5.63 -7.07 22.69
C GLY A 235 5.13 -6.19 23.86
N GLY A 236 5.17 -4.87 23.73
CA GLY A 236 4.86 -3.93 24.82
C GLY A 236 3.62 -3.04 24.61
N LEU A 237 2.78 -3.32 23.61
CA LEU A 237 1.59 -2.50 23.31
C LEU A 237 0.37 -2.84 24.21
N ASN A 238 0.58 -3.36 25.43
CA ASN A 238 -0.47 -3.80 26.36
C ASN A 238 -1.28 -2.61 26.89
N TYR A 239 -0.58 -1.55 27.30
CA TYR A 239 -1.19 -0.36 27.89
C TYR A 239 -1.25 0.80 26.90
N CYS A 240 -1.44 0.48 25.63
CA CYS A 240 -1.60 1.44 24.57
C CYS A 240 -3.02 1.41 24.04
N ASN A 241 -3.55 2.58 23.70
CA ASN A 241 -4.77 2.73 22.92
C ASN A 241 -4.40 3.11 21.49
N LEU A 242 -5.23 2.72 20.55
CA LEU A 242 -5.12 3.09 19.14
C LEU A 242 -6.21 4.06 18.78
N SER A 243 -5.85 5.11 18.05
CA SER A 243 -6.75 5.92 17.23
C SER A 243 -6.19 5.96 15.82
N ALA A 244 -6.99 5.59 14.84
CA ALA A 244 -6.63 5.60 13.43
C ALA A 244 -7.47 6.63 12.69
N TYR A 245 -6.81 7.46 11.90
CA TYR A 245 -7.40 8.54 11.12
C TYR A 245 -7.01 8.42 9.67
N ALA A 246 -7.85 8.94 8.77
CA ALA A 246 -7.52 9.05 7.36
C ALA A 246 -8.06 10.37 6.82
N ASP A 247 -7.22 11.19 6.22
CA ASP A 247 -7.57 12.46 5.59
C ASP A 247 -8.15 12.18 4.20
N TRP A 248 -9.46 11.88 4.13
CA TRP A 248 -10.09 11.48 2.87
C TRP A 248 -10.29 12.63 1.88
N ASN A 249 -10.42 13.85 2.37
CA ASN A 249 -10.57 15.04 1.53
C ASN A 249 -9.24 15.65 1.10
N ALA A 250 -8.12 15.12 1.63
CA ALA A 250 -6.74 15.56 1.41
C ALA A 250 -6.53 17.06 1.73
N ASP A 251 -7.18 17.58 2.79
CA ASP A 251 -7.02 18.97 3.22
C ASP A 251 -5.80 19.20 4.12
N GLY A 252 -5.18 18.11 4.61
CA GLY A 252 -4.01 18.14 5.48
C GLY A 252 -4.34 18.14 6.96
N THR A 253 -5.59 17.85 7.32
CA THR A 253 -6.03 17.71 8.72
C THR A 253 -6.66 16.33 8.95
N PHE A 254 -7.01 16.03 10.21
CA PHE A 254 -7.74 14.82 10.59
C PHE A 254 -8.90 15.21 11.51
N ASN A 255 -9.61 16.28 11.16
CA ASN A 255 -10.62 16.90 12.02
C ASN A 255 -12.06 16.59 11.61
N ASP A 256 -12.27 16.05 10.42
CA ASP A 256 -13.57 15.76 9.90
C ASP A 256 -14.18 14.50 10.55
N ALA A 257 -15.49 14.45 10.62
CA ALA A 257 -16.19 13.43 11.40
C ALA A 257 -16.02 12.01 10.84
N ASP A 258 -15.77 11.88 9.54
CA ASP A 258 -15.56 10.63 8.81
C ASP A 258 -14.07 10.21 8.70
N GLU A 259 -13.17 11.04 9.25
CA GLU A 259 -11.74 10.80 9.22
C GLU A 259 -11.23 9.95 10.39
N LEU A 260 -11.97 9.83 11.46
CA LEU A 260 -11.70 8.86 12.51
C LEU A 260 -12.17 7.46 12.04
N VAL A 261 -11.26 6.65 11.51
CA VAL A 261 -11.61 5.35 10.90
C VAL A 261 -11.68 4.21 11.91
N ALA A 262 -10.93 4.29 13.02
CA ALA A 262 -10.99 3.28 14.08
C ALA A 262 -10.44 3.76 15.41
N THR A 263 -10.93 3.14 16.49
CA THR A 263 -10.36 3.26 17.84
C THR A 263 -10.28 1.89 18.51
N TYR A 264 -9.27 1.70 19.36
CA TYR A 264 -9.15 0.51 20.21
C TYR A 264 -8.64 0.89 21.59
N GLY A 265 -9.31 0.37 22.62
CA GLY A 265 -8.98 0.64 24.01
C GLY A 265 -9.62 1.91 24.55
N THR A 266 -9.47 2.12 25.86
CA THR A 266 -9.98 3.28 26.61
C THR A 266 -8.93 3.75 27.58
N LYS A 267 -9.13 4.93 28.17
CA LYS A 267 -8.27 5.41 29.27
C LYS A 267 -8.20 4.34 30.38
N SER A 268 -7.02 4.05 30.84
CA SER A 268 -6.72 3.03 31.86
C SER A 268 -7.00 1.58 31.40
N SER A 269 -7.08 1.33 30.08
CA SER A 269 -7.23 -0.04 29.58
C SER A 269 -5.92 -0.81 29.56
N ASP A 270 -5.95 -2.01 30.11
CA ASP A 270 -4.98 -3.05 29.78
C ASP A 270 -5.58 -3.89 28.67
N ASN A 271 -5.05 -3.78 27.47
CA ASN A 271 -5.56 -4.53 26.32
C ASN A 271 -4.95 -5.93 26.19
N ASN A 272 -4.23 -6.40 27.23
CA ASN A 272 -3.58 -7.71 27.30
C ASN A 272 -2.72 -8.04 26.05
N GLY A 273 -2.08 -7.04 25.48
CA GLY A 273 -1.24 -7.20 24.28
C GLY A 273 -2.02 -7.37 22.97
N ALA A 274 -3.33 -7.11 22.96
CA ALA A 274 -4.14 -7.25 21.74
C ALA A 274 -3.63 -6.40 20.56
N LEU A 275 -2.94 -5.29 20.84
CA LEU A 275 -2.31 -4.46 19.82
C LEU A 275 -0.91 -4.95 19.38
N ASN A 276 -0.35 -6.01 20.00
CA ASN A 276 0.95 -6.56 19.60
C ASN A 276 0.90 -7.36 18.29
N ASP A 277 -0.27 -7.82 17.91
CA ASP A 277 -0.52 -8.50 16.64
C ASP A 277 -1.95 -8.13 16.22
N TYR A 278 -2.08 -7.09 15.39
CA TYR A 278 -3.37 -6.48 15.12
C TYR A 278 -3.57 -6.21 13.64
N THR A 279 -4.80 -6.42 13.19
CA THR A 279 -5.22 -6.14 11.82
C THR A 279 -6.31 -5.08 11.82
N LEU A 280 -6.03 -3.96 11.18
CA LEU A 280 -6.98 -2.89 10.92
C LEU A 280 -7.44 -2.96 9.46
N LYS A 281 -8.75 -2.91 9.24
CA LYS A 281 -9.36 -2.84 7.92
C LYS A 281 -9.93 -1.45 7.71
N VAL A 282 -9.53 -0.81 6.63
CA VAL A 282 -9.93 0.55 6.26
C VAL A 282 -10.57 0.51 4.89
N LEU A 283 -11.84 0.84 4.78
CA LEU A 283 -12.52 0.99 3.49
C LEU A 283 -12.24 2.40 2.96
N LEU A 284 -11.63 2.48 1.78
CA LEU A 284 -11.44 3.76 1.11
C LEU A 284 -12.79 4.27 0.57
N PRO A 285 -13.24 5.46 0.98
CA PRO A 285 -14.49 6.02 0.47
C PRO A 285 -14.48 6.22 -1.05
N TYR A 286 -15.64 6.11 -1.67
CA TYR A 286 -15.76 6.35 -3.12
C TYR A 286 -15.57 7.82 -3.49
N ASP A 287 -15.79 8.73 -2.57
CA ASP A 287 -15.64 10.18 -2.68
C ASP A 287 -14.29 10.68 -2.15
N ALA A 288 -13.41 9.80 -1.67
CA ALA A 288 -12.07 10.19 -1.28
C ALA A 288 -11.35 10.95 -2.41
N THR A 289 -10.56 11.94 -2.06
CA THR A 289 -9.78 12.72 -3.02
C THR A 289 -8.67 11.85 -3.62
N GLU A 290 -8.56 11.83 -4.96
CA GLU A 290 -7.48 11.13 -5.66
C GLU A 290 -6.14 11.83 -5.44
N GLY A 291 -5.07 11.05 -5.36
CA GLY A 291 -3.72 11.51 -5.09
C GLY A 291 -3.24 11.14 -3.69
N LEU A 292 -2.22 11.83 -3.22
CA LEU A 292 -1.59 11.53 -1.93
C LEU A 292 -2.45 12.02 -0.77
N THR A 293 -2.80 11.07 0.10
CA THR A 293 -3.35 11.32 1.44
C THR A 293 -2.57 10.52 2.48
N HIS A 294 -2.96 10.63 3.75
CA HIS A 294 -2.34 9.89 4.84
C HIS A 294 -3.39 9.14 5.67
N ILE A 295 -3.02 7.92 6.08
CA ILE A 295 -3.65 7.24 7.21
C ILE A 295 -2.68 7.36 8.38
N ARG A 296 -3.15 7.89 9.50
CA ARG A 296 -2.36 8.08 10.72
C ARG A 296 -2.79 7.11 11.79
N LEU A 297 -1.86 6.27 12.24
CA LEU A 297 -2.02 5.43 13.41
C LEU A 297 -1.36 6.11 14.60
N ARG A 298 -2.16 6.47 15.58
CA ARG A 298 -1.71 7.08 16.82
C ARG A 298 -1.87 6.09 17.96
N PHE A 299 -0.76 5.79 18.63
CA PHE A 299 -0.75 4.99 19.85
C PHE A 299 -0.56 5.91 21.06
N ASP A 300 -1.46 5.83 22.01
CA ASP A 300 -1.46 6.62 23.24
C ASP A 300 -1.29 5.70 24.45
N GLY A 301 -0.57 6.18 25.47
CA GLY A 301 -0.49 5.47 26.75
C GLY A 301 -1.81 5.56 27.51
N ALA A 302 -2.43 4.41 27.78
CA ALA A 302 -3.77 4.34 28.40
C ALA A 302 -3.84 4.93 29.81
N TRP A 303 -2.72 4.96 30.54
CA TRP A 303 -2.67 5.41 31.95
C TRP A 303 -2.34 6.89 32.13
N GLN A 304 -2.05 7.61 31.03
CA GLN A 304 -1.65 9.02 31.16
C GLN A 304 -2.85 9.95 31.11
N SER A 305 -2.74 11.05 31.88
CA SER A 305 -3.69 12.16 31.77
C SER A 305 -3.54 12.88 30.43
N GLY A 306 -4.62 13.28 29.81
CA GLY A 306 -4.61 13.99 28.52
C GLY A 306 -4.86 13.11 27.31
N TYR A 307 -5.10 11.80 27.47
CA TYR A 307 -5.66 10.97 26.42
C TYR A 307 -7.07 11.49 26.06
N ASN A 308 -7.29 11.83 24.85
CA ASN A 308 -8.58 12.36 24.40
C ASN A 308 -9.15 11.65 23.16
N GLY A 309 -8.43 10.70 22.57
CA GLY A 309 -8.92 9.91 21.44
C GLY A 309 -9.29 10.73 20.20
N ASN A 310 -9.01 12.03 20.15
CA ASN A 310 -9.27 12.84 18.97
C ASN A 310 -8.04 12.86 18.06
N GLY A 311 -8.28 12.95 16.76
CA GLY A 311 -7.26 12.85 15.74
C GLY A 311 -6.44 14.08 15.52
N ALA A 312 -6.93 15.20 16.02
CA ALA A 312 -6.14 16.41 16.02
C ALA A 312 -4.79 16.06 16.67
N MET A 313 -3.71 16.24 15.95
CA MET A 313 -2.37 16.17 16.49
C MET A 313 -2.16 17.44 17.29
N PRO A 314 -2.48 17.48 18.59
CA PRO A 314 -2.00 18.58 19.39
C PRO A 314 -0.48 18.49 19.36
N ALA A 315 0.16 19.61 19.22
CA ALA A 315 1.61 19.74 19.26
C ALA A 315 2.24 19.04 20.49
N LYS A 316 1.43 18.75 21.52
CA LYS A 316 1.81 18.00 22.72
C LYS A 316 0.60 17.23 23.23
N ALA A 317 0.58 15.92 23.06
CA ALA A 317 -0.31 15.05 23.82
C ALA A 317 0.54 14.30 24.84
N ALA A 318 0.38 14.58 26.11
CA ALA A 318 1.13 13.94 27.21
C ALA A 318 1.01 12.40 27.22
N ALA A 319 -0.03 11.88 26.59
CA ALA A 319 -0.31 10.45 26.48
C ALA A 319 0.26 9.79 25.22
N MET A 320 0.71 10.56 24.24
CA MET A 320 1.16 10.03 22.96
C MET A 320 2.43 9.20 23.11
N ARG A 321 2.48 8.03 22.48
CA ARG A 321 3.63 7.12 22.47
C ARG A 321 4.29 7.09 21.11
N MET A 322 3.59 6.54 20.12
CA MET A 322 4.09 6.37 18.77
C MET A 322 3.04 6.83 17.77
N VAL A 323 3.50 7.42 16.70
CA VAL A 323 2.66 7.80 15.56
C VAL A 323 3.28 7.26 14.28
N TYR A 324 2.46 6.60 13.49
CA TYR A 324 2.83 6.09 12.17
C TYR A 324 1.93 6.73 11.13
N ASP A 325 2.53 7.49 10.23
CA ASP A 325 1.84 7.98 9.03
C ASP A 325 2.09 7.01 7.88
N ILE A 326 1.03 6.56 7.26
CA ILE A 326 1.02 5.71 6.10
C ILE A 326 0.57 6.57 4.92
N PRO A 327 1.50 7.03 4.06
CA PRO A 327 1.14 7.75 2.86
C PRO A 327 0.35 6.82 1.94
N VAL A 328 -0.80 7.27 1.47
CA VAL A 328 -1.67 6.52 0.56
C VAL A 328 -1.89 7.30 -0.71
N ASN A 329 -1.46 6.74 -1.84
CA ASN A 329 -1.81 7.24 -3.15
C ASN A 329 -3.18 6.68 -3.55
N VAL A 330 -4.22 7.48 -3.35
CA VAL A 330 -5.59 7.12 -3.69
C VAL A 330 -5.78 7.20 -5.20
N THR A 331 -6.18 6.09 -5.81
CA THR A 331 -6.46 6.02 -7.26
C THR A 331 -7.96 5.92 -7.51
N ALA A 332 -8.36 6.22 -8.75
CA ALA A 332 -9.73 5.98 -9.19
C ALA A 332 -10.12 4.51 -8.92
N TYR A 333 -11.37 4.29 -8.56
CA TYR A 333 -11.85 2.91 -8.43
C TYR A 333 -11.81 2.19 -9.78
N ALA A 334 -11.50 0.90 -9.75
CA ALA A 334 -11.58 0.07 -10.94
C ALA A 334 -13.03 0.04 -11.43
N ASN A 335 -13.24 0.30 -12.73
CA ASN A 335 -14.55 0.27 -13.38
C ASN A 335 -15.16 -1.14 -13.30
N LYS A 336 -15.67 -1.51 -12.13
CA LYS A 336 -16.36 -2.79 -11.95
C LYS A 336 -17.83 -2.59 -12.32
N ALA A 337 -18.28 -3.29 -13.33
CA ALA A 337 -19.71 -3.36 -13.64
C ALA A 337 -20.43 -4.09 -12.49
N CYS A 338 -21.47 -3.48 -11.98
CA CYS A 338 -22.36 -4.06 -10.98
C CYS A 338 -23.75 -4.22 -11.58
N THR A 339 -24.50 -5.21 -11.11
CA THR A 339 -25.85 -5.45 -11.60
C THR A 339 -26.86 -5.21 -10.49
N VAL A 340 -27.81 -4.33 -10.74
CA VAL A 340 -28.99 -4.15 -9.89
C VAL A 340 -30.16 -4.87 -10.53
N THR A 341 -30.77 -5.77 -9.79
CA THR A 341 -32.03 -6.42 -10.19
C THR A 341 -33.16 -5.86 -9.34
N VAL A 342 -34.15 -5.26 -10.01
CA VAL A 342 -35.37 -4.75 -9.38
C VAL A 342 -36.54 -5.66 -9.68
N LYS A 343 -37.36 -5.94 -8.68
CA LYS A 343 -38.54 -6.81 -8.82
C LYS A 343 -39.72 -6.21 -8.09
N THR A 344 -40.90 -6.31 -8.66
CA THR A 344 -42.13 -6.11 -7.91
C THR A 344 -42.56 -7.41 -7.23
N SER A 345 -43.13 -7.31 -6.05
CA SER A 345 -43.71 -8.44 -5.34
C SER A 345 -45.03 -8.92 -5.97
N ASP A 346 -45.71 -8.03 -6.71
CA ASP A 346 -46.98 -8.34 -7.39
C ASP A 346 -47.10 -7.47 -8.63
N VAL A 347 -46.88 -8.08 -9.79
CA VAL A 347 -46.96 -7.41 -11.12
C VAL A 347 -48.34 -6.83 -11.44
N LYS A 348 -49.40 -7.27 -10.73
CA LYS A 348 -50.77 -6.71 -10.90
C LYS A 348 -50.94 -5.37 -10.16
N ARG A 349 -50.02 -5.03 -9.27
CA ARG A 349 -50.12 -3.81 -8.44
C ARG A 349 -49.17 -2.69 -8.91
N GLY A 350 -48.22 -3.03 -9.78
CA GLY A 350 -47.31 -2.04 -10.31
C GLY A 350 -46.08 -2.65 -10.96
N THR A 351 -45.25 -1.79 -11.54
CA THR A 351 -43.98 -2.12 -12.14
C THR A 351 -42.87 -1.31 -11.48
N VAL A 352 -41.64 -1.78 -11.59
CA VAL A 352 -40.43 -1.10 -11.09
C VAL A 352 -39.36 -1.09 -12.16
N ASP A 353 -38.56 -0.04 -12.17
CA ASP A 353 -37.36 0.02 -13.02
C ASP A 353 -36.16 0.60 -12.27
N ALA A 354 -34.96 0.34 -12.81
CA ALA A 354 -33.71 1.00 -12.45
C ALA A 354 -33.22 1.78 -13.66
N ASN A 355 -33.12 3.09 -13.57
CA ASN A 355 -32.75 4.00 -14.65
C ASN A 355 -33.56 3.77 -15.97
N GLY A 356 -34.85 3.45 -15.86
CA GLY A 356 -35.76 3.18 -17.00
C GLY A 356 -35.61 1.78 -17.61
N GLN A 357 -34.84 0.87 -16.99
CA GLN A 357 -34.72 -0.53 -17.41
C GLN A 357 -35.45 -1.42 -16.42
N ALA A 358 -36.35 -2.26 -16.91
CA ALA A 358 -37.06 -3.23 -16.11
C ALA A 358 -36.15 -4.44 -15.79
N ASP A 359 -36.38 -5.08 -14.65
CA ASP A 359 -35.77 -6.32 -14.17
C ASP A 359 -34.30 -6.20 -13.78
N THR A 360 -33.41 -5.86 -14.70
CA THR A 360 -31.97 -5.85 -14.44
C THR A 360 -31.29 -4.70 -15.14
N TYR A 361 -30.49 -3.95 -14.38
CA TYR A 361 -29.67 -2.85 -14.87
C TYR A 361 -28.21 -3.09 -14.48
N THR A 362 -27.30 -2.91 -15.45
CA THR A 362 -25.86 -2.96 -15.22
C THR A 362 -25.32 -1.53 -15.16
N TYR A 363 -24.60 -1.21 -14.10
CA TYR A 363 -24.02 0.11 -13.85
C TYR A 363 -22.56 -0.01 -13.44
N LYS A 364 -21.83 1.08 -13.52
CA LYS A 364 -20.47 1.16 -12.97
C LYS A 364 -20.53 1.64 -11.53
N VAL A 365 -19.61 1.18 -10.71
CA VAL A 365 -19.46 1.68 -9.35
C VAL A 365 -19.29 3.20 -9.37
N GLY A 366 -20.06 3.91 -8.53
CA GLY A 366 -20.10 5.38 -8.47
C GLY A 366 -21.17 6.02 -9.37
N GLU A 367 -21.88 5.26 -10.21
CA GLU A 367 -23.04 5.75 -10.93
C GLU A 367 -24.30 5.70 -10.05
N ASP A 368 -25.11 6.76 -10.11
CA ASP A 368 -26.40 6.80 -9.44
C ASP A 368 -27.40 5.84 -10.12
N VAL A 369 -28.04 5.01 -9.32
CA VAL A 369 -29.12 4.14 -9.79
C VAL A 369 -30.45 4.66 -9.24
N ILE A 370 -31.26 5.21 -10.14
CA ILE A 370 -32.58 5.74 -9.79
C ILE A 370 -33.61 4.63 -9.92
N LEU A 371 -34.20 4.24 -8.79
CA LEU A 371 -35.30 3.27 -8.73
C LEU A 371 -36.64 3.98 -8.83
N ARG A 372 -37.51 3.51 -9.68
CA ARG A 372 -38.86 4.03 -9.87
C ARG A 372 -39.90 2.95 -9.69
N CYS A 373 -41.03 3.33 -9.12
CA CYS A 373 -42.24 2.51 -9.03
C CYS A 373 -43.37 3.20 -9.84
N TYR A 374 -44.13 2.43 -10.56
CA TYR A 374 -45.26 2.90 -11.35
C TYR A 374 -46.53 2.14 -10.99
#